data_8ed5d867ce5777ab442194f8c66e304a
#
_entry.id   8ed5d867ce5777ab442194f8c66e304a
#
_cell.length_a   1.000
_cell.length_b   1.000
_cell.length_c   1.000
_cell.angle_alpha   90.00
_cell.angle_beta   90.00
_cell.angle_gamma   90.00
#
_symmetry.space_group_name_H-M   'P 1'
#
loop_
_entity.id
_entity.type
_entity.pdbx_description
1 polymer ?
#
loop_
_entity_poly.entity_id
_entity_poly.type
_entity_poly.pdbx_seq_one_letter_code
_entity_poly.pdbx_strand_id
1 'polypeptide(L)'
;KKYTYVESGEGHPLVLLHGLMGGLSNFDKMVTYFSEKGFKVYVPQLPIYDLPVLNTNLASIAKYVAKFINDKVGQKVTLVGNSMGGHIGLILTLAHPEFVHSLVLTGSSGLYERSFGKTFPRRGDRNYIKKKTEEVFYNADVATEELVDEVFGVVNDRMKGIKTVLLAKSAIKHNMLQDLPTIKQPTCIIWGKQDNVTPPDVAEEMDRQITNSDFVW
;
A
#
# COMPACT_ATOMS: atom_id res chain seq x y z
N LYS A 1 11.10 -5.93 18.99
CA LYS A 1 9.67 -6.11 18.62
C LYS A 1 9.55 -7.36 17.76
N LYS A 2 8.51 -8.15 17.98
CA LYS A 2 8.19 -9.31 17.12
C LYS A 2 7.46 -8.77 15.89
N TYR A 3 8.00 -9.02 14.69
CA TYR A 3 7.34 -8.72 13.42
C TYR A 3 6.53 -9.95 12.98
N THR A 4 5.35 -9.72 12.43
CA THR A 4 4.61 -10.71 11.66
C THR A 4 4.85 -10.42 10.18
N TYR A 5 5.34 -11.40 9.42
CA TYR A 5 5.65 -11.24 8.00
C TYR A 5 5.77 -12.59 7.31
N VAL A 6 5.61 -12.58 5.99
CA VAL A 6 5.97 -13.71 5.11
C VAL A 6 7.39 -13.46 4.59
N GLU A 7 8.18 -14.52 4.48
CA GLU A 7 9.51 -14.53 3.88
C GLU A 7 9.65 -15.76 3.00
N SER A 8 10.09 -15.59 1.74
CA SER A 8 10.25 -16.69 0.79
C SER A 8 11.33 -16.38 -0.24
N GLY A 9 12.01 -17.42 -0.73
CA GLY A 9 13.06 -17.33 -1.75
C GLY A 9 14.41 -16.85 -1.26
N GLU A 10 15.31 -16.66 -2.21
CA GLU A 10 16.69 -16.19 -2.00
C GLU A 10 17.06 -15.18 -3.09
N GLY A 11 18.04 -14.31 -2.84
CA GLY A 11 18.55 -13.34 -3.78
C GLY A 11 18.22 -11.89 -3.42
N HIS A 12 17.97 -11.03 -4.42
CA HIS A 12 17.71 -9.61 -4.18
C HIS A 12 16.43 -9.38 -3.36
N PRO A 13 16.48 -8.59 -2.27
CA PRO A 13 15.33 -8.41 -1.40
C PRO A 13 14.23 -7.55 -2.03
N LEU A 14 13.03 -8.09 -2.02
CA LEU A 14 11.80 -7.48 -2.49
C LEU A 14 10.83 -7.34 -1.30
N VAL A 15 10.47 -6.12 -0.94
CA VAL A 15 9.53 -5.86 0.17
C VAL A 15 8.20 -5.36 -0.39
N LEU A 16 7.13 -6.10 -0.11
CA LEU A 16 5.78 -5.84 -0.62
C LEU A 16 4.93 -5.17 0.46
N LEU A 17 4.36 -4.01 0.15
CA LEU A 17 3.57 -3.19 1.07
C LEU A 17 2.11 -3.12 0.60
N HIS A 18 1.20 -3.66 1.41
CA HIS A 18 -0.23 -3.72 1.09
C HIS A 18 -0.97 -2.39 1.33
N GLY A 19 -2.16 -2.29 0.75
CA GLY A 19 -3.07 -1.14 0.92
C GLY A 19 -3.79 -1.14 2.28
N LEU A 20 -4.68 -0.14 2.46
CA LEU A 20 -5.37 0.12 3.73
C LEU A 20 -6.25 -1.04 4.21
N MET A 21 -6.93 -1.73 3.30
CA MET A 21 -7.79 -2.89 3.58
C MET A 21 -7.12 -4.21 3.18
N GLY A 22 -5.80 -4.19 2.96
CA GLY A 22 -5.04 -5.36 2.53
C GLY A 22 -4.38 -6.09 3.69
N GLY A 23 -3.89 -7.29 3.39
CA GLY A 23 -3.14 -8.15 4.30
C GLY A 23 -2.04 -8.93 3.58
N LEU A 24 -1.47 -9.91 4.27
CA LEU A 24 -0.37 -10.74 3.76
C LEU A 24 -0.76 -11.52 2.50
N SER A 25 -1.98 -12.02 2.43
CA SER A 25 -2.52 -12.83 1.32
C SER A 25 -2.68 -12.06 0.00
N ASN A 26 -2.70 -10.73 0.05
CA ASN A 26 -2.80 -9.92 -1.18
C ASN A 26 -1.67 -10.18 -2.17
N PHE A 27 -0.54 -10.69 -1.70
CA PHE A 27 0.66 -10.90 -2.49
C PHE A 27 1.04 -12.37 -2.69
N ASP A 28 0.20 -13.34 -2.36
CA ASP A 28 0.53 -14.76 -2.42
C ASP A 28 1.08 -15.19 -3.78
N LYS A 29 0.46 -14.74 -4.89
CA LYS A 29 0.93 -15.04 -6.25
C LYS A 29 2.28 -14.36 -6.55
N MET A 30 2.49 -13.14 -6.04
CA MET A 30 3.77 -12.44 -6.22
C MET A 30 4.87 -13.09 -5.39
N VAL A 31 4.57 -13.51 -4.16
CA VAL A 31 5.51 -14.23 -3.30
C VAL A 31 5.98 -15.49 -4.00
N THR A 32 5.05 -16.33 -4.49
CA THR A 32 5.38 -17.56 -5.23
C THR A 32 6.21 -17.25 -6.47
N TYR A 33 5.75 -16.35 -7.34
CA TYR A 33 6.42 -16.06 -8.61
C TYR A 33 7.83 -15.50 -8.42
N PHE A 34 8.00 -14.48 -7.58
CA PHE A 34 9.29 -13.82 -7.45
C PHE A 34 10.30 -14.62 -6.63
N SER A 35 9.84 -15.44 -5.65
CA SER A 35 10.74 -16.34 -4.93
C SER A 35 11.39 -17.38 -5.83
N GLU A 36 10.71 -17.81 -6.90
CA GLU A 36 11.25 -18.73 -7.92
C GLU A 36 12.14 -18.03 -8.96
N LYS A 37 12.15 -16.69 -8.99
CA LYS A 37 12.90 -15.86 -9.96
C LYS A 37 14.15 -15.19 -9.37
N GLY A 38 14.65 -15.68 -8.25
CA GLY A 38 15.88 -15.18 -7.65
C GLY A 38 15.70 -13.91 -6.81
N PHE A 39 14.50 -13.73 -6.25
CA PHE A 39 14.23 -12.69 -5.28
C PHE A 39 13.97 -13.29 -3.90
N LYS A 40 14.43 -12.60 -2.88
CA LYS A 40 14.03 -12.86 -1.51
C LYS A 40 12.89 -11.93 -1.13
N VAL A 41 11.68 -12.48 -1.10
CA VAL A 41 10.45 -11.72 -0.93
C VAL A 41 10.08 -11.61 0.54
N TYR A 42 9.76 -10.40 0.98
CA TYR A 42 9.27 -10.09 2.32
C TYR A 42 7.92 -9.37 2.24
N VAL A 43 6.95 -9.83 3.00
CA VAL A 43 5.65 -9.17 3.14
C VAL A 43 5.40 -8.86 4.62
N PRO A 44 5.79 -7.69 5.12
CA PRO A 44 5.50 -7.33 6.50
C PRO A 44 4.01 -7.04 6.70
N GLN A 45 3.42 -7.56 7.78
CA GLN A 45 2.11 -7.12 8.25
C GLN A 45 2.23 -5.67 8.74
N LEU A 46 1.60 -4.74 8.03
CA LEU A 46 1.60 -3.35 8.45
C LEU A 46 0.76 -3.17 9.73
N PRO A 47 1.23 -2.38 10.72
CA PRO A 47 0.57 -2.25 12.01
C PRO A 47 -0.62 -1.29 11.98
N ILE A 48 -1.50 -1.45 10.97
CA ILE A 48 -2.66 -0.56 10.72
C ILE A 48 -3.55 -0.46 11.95
N TYR A 49 -3.80 -1.61 12.59
CA TYR A 49 -4.71 -1.70 13.73
C TYR A 49 -4.00 -1.80 15.09
N ASP A 50 -2.65 -1.89 15.10
CA ASP A 50 -1.87 -2.10 16.33
C ASP A 50 -1.27 -0.80 16.89
N LEU A 51 -1.17 0.24 16.04
CA LEU A 51 -0.65 1.54 16.49
C LEU A 51 -1.61 2.21 17.49
N PRO A 52 -1.08 2.93 18.50
CA PRO A 52 -1.89 3.85 19.31
C PRO A 52 -2.62 4.87 18.42
N VAL A 53 -3.84 5.26 18.78
CA VAL A 53 -4.68 6.17 17.99
C VAL A 53 -3.94 7.46 17.59
N LEU A 54 -3.19 8.06 18.52
CA LEU A 54 -2.40 9.28 18.25
C LEU A 54 -1.25 9.09 17.25
N ASN A 55 -0.79 7.86 17.08
CA ASN A 55 0.30 7.50 16.17
C ASN A 55 -0.20 6.82 14.89
N THR A 56 -1.52 6.76 14.68
CA THR A 56 -2.11 6.13 13.48
C THR A 56 -2.05 7.11 12.32
N ASN A 57 -0.90 7.10 11.62
CA ASN A 57 -0.61 7.91 10.44
C ASN A 57 0.43 7.22 9.55
N LEU A 58 0.57 7.67 8.29
CA LEU A 58 1.47 7.08 7.30
C LEU A 58 2.95 7.16 7.71
N ALA A 59 3.37 8.27 8.30
CA ALA A 59 4.77 8.44 8.71
C ALA A 59 5.17 7.41 9.80
N SER A 60 4.25 7.09 10.73
CA SER A 60 4.50 6.06 11.74
C SER A 60 4.61 4.66 11.12
N ILE A 61 3.82 4.36 10.08
CA ILE A 61 3.92 3.09 9.36
C ILE A 61 5.22 3.05 8.54
N ALA A 62 5.59 4.13 7.84
CA ALA A 62 6.85 4.21 7.11
C ALA A 62 8.06 3.97 8.05
N LYS A 63 8.05 4.58 9.24
CA LYS A 63 9.06 4.34 10.28
C LYS A 63 9.11 2.87 10.75
N TYR A 64 7.94 2.22 10.86
CA TYR A 64 7.86 0.80 11.19
C TYR A 64 8.51 -0.05 10.08
N VAL A 65 8.22 0.25 8.81
CA VAL A 65 8.79 -0.47 7.65
C VAL A 65 10.30 -0.23 7.56
N ALA A 66 10.79 1.01 7.75
CA ALA A 66 12.22 1.31 7.80
C ALA A 66 12.93 0.46 8.86
N LYS A 67 12.34 0.39 10.07
CA LYS A 67 12.88 -0.43 11.14
C LYS A 67 12.82 -1.93 10.81
N PHE A 68 11.76 -2.41 10.15
CA PHE A 68 11.66 -3.78 9.69
C PHE A 68 12.79 -4.12 8.69
N ILE A 69 13.03 -3.24 7.70
CA ILE A 69 14.11 -3.43 6.72
C ILE A 69 15.46 -3.51 7.42
N ASN A 70 15.75 -2.58 8.33
CA ASN A 70 17.00 -2.59 9.10
C ASN A 70 17.16 -3.88 9.94
N ASP A 71 16.12 -4.30 10.66
CA ASP A 71 16.19 -5.39 11.63
C ASP A 71 16.14 -6.79 10.98
N LYS A 72 15.52 -6.93 9.80
CA LYS A 72 15.21 -8.22 9.16
C LYS A 72 15.88 -8.43 7.82
N VAL A 73 16.07 -7.37 7.04
CA VAL A 73 16.67 -7.48 5.71
C VAL A 73 18.15 -7.08 5.72
N GLY A 74 18.50 -5.99 6.38
CA GLY A 74 19.88 -5.55 6.59
C GLY A 74 20.61 -5.05 5.34
N GLN A 75 19.89 -4.81 4.23
CA GLN A 75 20.42 -4.30 2.97
C GLN A 75 19.36 -3.49 2.22
N LYS A 76 19.78 -2.80 1.15
CA LYS A 76 18.84 -2.05 0.28
C LYS A 76 17.85 -3.00 -0.39
N VAL A 77 16.59 -2.59 -0.46
CA VAL A 77 15.48 -3.37 -1.00
C VAL A 77 14.86 -2.71 -2.23
N THR A 78 14.23 -3.50 -3.08
CA THR A 78 13.20 -3.00 -3.97
C THR A 78 11.87 -2.99 -3.19
N LEU A 79 11.26 -1.80 -3.08
CA LEU A 79 9.93 -1.64 -2.47
C LEU A 79 8.85 -1.78 -3.54
N VAL A 80 7.88 -2.63 -3.33
CA VAL A 80 6.67 -2.71 -4.14
C VAL A 80 5.49 -2.29 -3.29
N GLY A 81 4.85 -1.20 -3.62
CA GLY A 81 3.74 -0.67 -2.84
C GLY A 81 2.46 -0.55 -3.65
N ASN A 82 1.36 -1.11 -3.10
CA ASN A 82 0.03 -0.95 -3.65
C ASN A 82 -0.77 0.07 -2.84
N SER A 83 -1.42 1.03 -3.51
CA SER A 83 -2.30 2.03 -2.88
C SER A 83 -1.57 2.75 -1.73
N MET A 84 -2.08 2.69 -0.50
CA MET A 84 -1.43 3.22 0.70
C MET A 84 0.00 2.67 0.89
N GLY A 85 0.25 1.41 0.51
CA GLY A 85 1.59 0.82 0.55
C GLY A 85 2.58 1.53 -0.36
N GLY A 86 2.14 2.00 -1.53
CA GLY A 86 2.95 2.83 -2.43
C GLY A 86 3.28 4.19 -1.80
N HIS A 87 2.31 4.84 -1.19
CA HIS A 87 2.52 6.11 -0.46
C HIS A 87 3.52 5.94 0.69
N ILE A 88 3.40 4.85 1.47
CA ILE A 88 4.37 4.52 2.51
C ILE A 88 5.77 4.31 1.90
N GLY A 89 5.86 3.63 0.75
CA GLY A 89 7.10 3.45 0.00
C GLY A 89 7.73 4.78 -0.42
N LEU A 90 6.94 5.72 -0.93
CA LEU A 90 7.38 7.08 -1.28
C LEU A 90 7.93 7.82 -0.04
N ILE A 91 7.19 7.85 1.06
CA ILE A 91 7.61 8.47 2.32
C ILE A 91 8.93 7.86 2.81
N LEU A 92 9.03 6.53 2.79
CA LEU A 92 10.23 5.83 3.24
C LEU A 92 11.42 6.15 2.33
N THR A 93 11.23 6.18 1.02
CA THR A 93 12.28 6.51 0.05
C THR A 93 12.86 7.90 0.27
N LEU A 94 12.03 8.87 0.62
CA LEU A 94 12.48 10.23 0.94
C LEU A 94 13.18 10.33 2.29
N ALA A 95 12.61 9.66 3.30
CA ALA A 95 13.15 9.74 4.67
C ALA A 95 14.40 8.88 4.89
N HIS A 96 14.52 7.76 4.16
CA HIS A 96 15.54 6.73 4.31
C HIS A 96 16.02 6.18 2.96
N PRO A 97 16.58 7.03 2.08
CA PRO A 97 17.05 6.61 0.75
C PRO A 97 18.15 5.52 0.80
N GLU A 98 18.82 5.41 1.94
CA GLU A 98 19.82 4.36 2.19
C GLU A 98 19.22 2.96 2.21
N PHE A 99 17.93 2.79 2.48
CA PHE A 99 17.26 1.48 2.49
C PHE A 99 16.65 1.09 1.14
N VAL A 100 16.49 2.04 0.21
CA VAL A 100 15.74 1.81 -1.02
C VAL A 100 16.67 1.76 -2.22
N HIS A 101 16.67 0.61 -2.91
CA HIS A 101 17.34 0.41 -4.19
C HIS A 101 16.48 0.94 -5.34
N SER A 102 15.24 0.51 -5.39
CA SER A 102 14.25 0.92 -6.40
C SER A 102 12.84 0.84 -5.85
N LEU A 103 11.90 1.46 -6.54
CA LEU A 103 10.50 1.57 -6.14
C LEU A 103 9.58 1.06 -7.25
N VAL A 104 8.55 0.30 -6.90
CA VAL A 104 7.46 -0.08 -7.79
C VAL A 104 6.16 0.38 -7.17
N LEU A 105 5.43 1.23 -7.88
CA LEU A 105 4.17 1.81 -7.46
C LEU A 105 3.02 1.20 -8.25
N THR A 106 2.05 0.59 -7.58
CA THR A 106 0.86 0.03 -8.22
C THR A 106 -0.40 0.68 -7.67
N GLY A 107 -1.12 1.43 -8.48
CA GLY A 107 -2.31 2.16 -8.03
C GLY A 107 -2.05 2.98 -6.75
N SER A 108 -0.89 3.65 -6.65
CA SER A 108 -0.40 4.27 -5.42
C SER A 108 -1.20 5.50 -5.03
N SER A 109 -1.49 5.68 -3.75
CA SER A 109 -1.85 6.99 -3.20
C SER A 109 -0.61 7.89 -3.08
N GLY A 110 -0.82 9.17 -2.75
CA GLY A 110 0.26 10.13 -2.56
C GLY A 110 0.02 11.49 -3.21
N LEU A 111 -0.91 11.60 -4.15
CA LEU A 111 -1.34 12.88 -4.72
C LEU A 111 -2.80 13.15 -4.35
N TYR A 112 -3.74 12.54 -5.03
CA TYR A 112 -5.15 12.59 -4.67
C TYR A 112 -5.84 11.26 -4.95
N GLU A 113 -6.93 11.02 -4.26
CA GLU A 113 -7.74 9.82 -4.37
C GLU A 113 -9.20 10.20 -4.50
N ARG A 114 -9.96 9.47 -5.31
CA ARG A 114 -11.41 9.53 -5.23
C ARG A 114 -11.81 8.78 -3.97
N SER A 115 -12.16 9.55 -2.93
CA SER A 115 -12.57 8.93 -1.66
C SER A 115 -13.74 7.98 -1.91
N PHE A 116 -13.66 6.79 -1.32
CA PHE A 116 -14.81 5.90 -1.14
C PHE A 116 -15.89 6.64 -0.36
N GLY A 117 -16.78 7.37 -1.00
CA GLY A 117 -17.86 8.11 -0.42
C GLY A 117 -17.67 8.43 1.07
N LYS A 118 -17.92 9.58 1.50
CA LYS A 118 -17.51 10.19 2.78
C LYS A 118 -17.73 9.35 4.05
N THR A 119 -18.46 8.23 3.99
CA THR A 119 -18.71 7.30 5.11
C THR A 119 -19.27 5.98 4.57
N PHE A 120 -19.21 4.92 5.36
CA PHE A 120 -20.05 3.73 5.16
C PHE A 120 -21.37 3.91 5.92
N PRO A 121 -22.36 4.66 5.40
CA PRO A 121 -23.57 5.01 6.13
C PRO A 121 -24.41 3.78 6.49
N ARG A 122 -24.20 2.66 5.78
CA ARG A 122 -24.87 1.38 6.00
C ARG A 122 -23.88 0.27 6.38
N ARG A 123 -22.94 0.57 7.28
CA ARG A 123 -21.89 -0.38 7.69
C ARG A 123 -22.45 -1.70 8.24
N GLY A 124 -23.66 -1.71 8.80
CA GLY A 124 -24.35 -2.93 9.27
C GLY A 124 -25.02 -3.75 8.16
N ASP A 125 -25.09 -3.24 6.94
CA ASP A 125 -25.65 -3.93 5.77
C ASP A 125 -24.53 -4.59 4.96
N ARG A 126 -24.40 -5.92 5.09
CA ARG A 126 -23.35 -6.68 4.42
C ARG A 126 -23.47 -6.60 2.89
N ASN A 127 -24.67 -6.55 2.33
CA ASN A 127 -24.85 -6.44 0.88
C ASN A 127 -24.38 -5.06 0.36
N TYR A 128 -24.60 -4.01 1.14
CA TYR A 128 -24.04 -2.69 0.85
C TYR A 128 -22.51 -2.71 0.88
N ILE A 129 -21.90 -3.36 1.89
CA ILE A 129 -20.44 -3.50 1.98
C ILE A 129 -19.90 -4.33 0.82
N LYS A 130 -20.57 -5.45 0.45
CA LYS A 130 -20.21 -6.26 -0.71
C LYS A 130 -20.13 -5.41 -1.98
N LYS A 131 -21.20 -4.68 -2.28
CA LYS A 131 -21.24 -3.79 -3.45
C LYS A 131 -20.10 -2.76 -3.43
N LYS A 132 -19.81 -2.17 -2.27
CA LYS A 132 -18.71 -1.21 -2.12
C LYS A 132 -17.32 -1.85 -2.26
N THR A 133 -17.16 -3.08 -1.88
CA THR A 133 -15.92 -3.85 -2.08
C THR A 133 -15.74 -4.21 -3.55
N GLU A 134 -16.80 -4.63 -4.23
CA GLU A 134 -16.81 -4.92 -5.67
C GLU A 134 -16.42 -3.68 -6.52
N GLU A 135 -16.91 -2.50 -6.15
CA GLU A 135 -16.62 -1.23 -6.84
C GLU A 135 -15.10 -0.85 -6.84
N VAL A 136 -14.29 -1.48 -5.99
CA VAL A 136 -12.83 -1.25 -5.91
C VAL A 136 -12.10 -1.95 -7.06
N PHE A 137 -12.66 -3.03 -7.59
CA PHE A 137 -12.03 -3.89 -8.58
C PHE A 137 -12.61 -3.69 -9.96
N TYR A 138 -11.79 -3.82 -10.99
CA TYR A 138 -12.26 -3.86 -12.38
C TYR A 138 -13.15 -5.08 -12.63
N ASN A 139 -12.74 -6.27 -12.12
CA ASN A 139 -13.55 -7.46 -12.10
C ASN A 139 -14.15 -7.66 -10.70
N ALA A 140 -15.47 -7.57 -10.57
CA ALA A 140 -16.18 -7.72 -9.30
C ALA A 140 -15.93 -9.09 -8.63
N ASP A 141 -15.65 -10.15 -9.39
CA ASP A 141 -15.39 -11.50 -8.87
C ASP A 141 -14.14 -11.59 -7.98
N VAL A 142 -13.26 -10.59 -8.06
CA VAL A 142 -12.09 -10.48 -7.17
C VAL A 142 -12.51 -10.18 -5.73
N ALA A 143 -13.68 -9.57 -5.55
CA ALA A 143 -14.28 -9.34 -4.23
C ALA A 143 -14.94 -10.63 -3.71
N THR A 144 -14.11 -11.61 -3.32
CA THR A 144 -14.59 -12.87 -2.76
C THR A 144 -15.42 -12.66 -1.49
N GLU A 145 -16.23 -13.63 -1.12
CA GLU A 145 -17.04 -13.56 0.11
C GLU A 145 -16.16 -13.39 1.36
N GLU A 146 -14.97 -14.01 1.37
CA GLU A 146 -13.99 -13.89 2.46
C GLU A 146 -13.48 -12.46 2.58
N LEU A 147 -13.16 -11.80 1.44
CA LEU A 147 -12.73 -10.41 1.43
C LEU A 147 -13.86 -9.47 1.89
N VAL A 148 -15.10 -9.74 1.46
CA VAL A 148 -16.28 -8.99 1.90
C VAL A 148 -16.47 -9.11 3.41
N ASP A 149 -16.32 -10.33 3.98
CA ASP A 149 -16.43 -10.57 5.41
C ASP A 149 -15.31 -9.88 6.20
N GLU A 150 -14.09 -9.85 5.67
CA GLU A 150 -12.97 -9.11 6.26
C GLU A 150 -13.29 -7.61 6.32
N VAL A 151 -13.69 -7.02 5.20
CA VAL A 151 -14.07 -5.59 5.13
C VAL A 151 -15.24 -5.30 6.06
N PHE A 152 -16.27 -6.16 6.07
CA PHE A 152 -17.43 -6.03 6.97
C PHE A 152 -17.01 -6.04 8.43
N GLY A 153 -16.11 -6.96 8.80
CA GLY A 153 -15.55 -7.04 10.16
C GLY A 153 -14.78 -5.77 10.55
N VAL A 154 -13.96 -5.23 9.63
CA VAL A 154 -13.19 -4.00 9.87
C VAL A 154 -14.11 -2.79 10.08
N VAL A 155 -15.11 -2.57 9.22
CA VAL A 155 -15.99 -1.39 9.30
C VAL A 155 -16.96 -1.43 10.48
N ASN A 156 -17.24 -2.64 11.01
CA ASN A 156 -18.09 -2.84 12.18
C ASN A 156 -17.31 -2.90 13.49
N ASP A 157 -15.99 -3.09 13.47
CA ASP A 157 -15.14 -2.88 14.63
C ASP A 157 -14.89 -1.39 14.83
N ARG A 158 -15.31 -0.85 15.99
CA ARG A 158 -15.22 0.58 16.28
C ARG A 158 -13.78 1.10 16.18
N MET A 159 -12.82 0.37 16.75
CA MET A 159 -11.43 0.84 16.79
C MET A 159 -10.73 0.69 15.45
N LYS A 160 -10.97 -0.40 14.74
CA LYS A 160 -10.46 -0.59 13.38
C LYS A 160 -11.03 0.46 12.44
N GLY A 161 -12.32 0.74 12.49
CA GLY A 161 -12.97 1.78 11.71
C GLY A 161 -12.38 3.18 11.97
N ILE A 162 -12.14 3.57 13.24
CA ILE A 162 -11.48 4.82 13.58
C ILE A 162 -10.07 4.89 12.98
N LYS A 163 -9.26 3.84 13.15
CA LYS A 163 -7.89 3.80 12.62
C LYS A 163 -7.85 3.84 11.09
N THR A 164 -8.77 3.15 10.43
CA THR A 164 -8.95 3.23 8.97
C THR A 164 -9.20 4.67 8.51
N VAL A 165 -10.13 5.38 9.16
CA VAL A 165 -10.42 6.78 8.85
C VAL A 165 -9.23 7.70 9.12
N LEU A 166 -8.48 7.47 10.20
CA LEU A 166 -7.28 8.26 10.52
C LEU A 166 -6.20 8.09 9.45
N LEU A 167 -5.96 6.86 8.99
CA LEU A 167 -4.99 6.59 7.93
C LEU A 167 -5.43 7.18 6.59
N ALA A 168 -6.69 7.04 6.21
CA ALA A 168 -7.23 7.66 5.01
C ALA A 168 -7.07 9.20 5.05
N LYS A 169 -7.40 9.83 6.18
CA LYS A 169 -7.17 11.27 6.38
C LYS A 169 -5.69 11.65 6.35
N SER A 170 -4.81 10.79 6.87
CA SER A 170 -3.36 11.00 6.81
C SER A 170 -2.86 10.96 5.36
N ALA A 171 -3.36 10.02 4.55
CA ALA A 171 -3.03 9.94 3.12
C ALA A 171 -3.47 11.19 2.36
N ILE A 172 -4.71 11.62 2.53
CA ILE A 172 -5.26 12.81 1.86
C ILE A 172 -4.50 14.10 2.25
N LYS A 173 -4.09 14.22 3.52
CA LYS A 173 -3.34 15.39 3.99
C LYS A 173 -1.89 15.42 3.51
N HIS A 174 -1.30 14.28 3.25
CA HIS A 174 0.10 14.12 2.87
C HIS A 174 0.23 14.07 1.35
N ASN A 175 -0.01 15.21 0.69
CA ASN A 175 0.20 15.34 -0.76
C ASN A 175 1.69 15.47 -1.06
N MET A 176 2.22 14.59 -1.90
CA MET A 176 3.65 14.47 -2.20
C MET A 176 4.08 15.19 -3.48
N LEU A 177 3.20 15.97 -4.11
CA LEU A 177 3.50 16.61 -5.40
C LEU A 177 4.84 17.40 -5.39
N GLN A 178 5.12 18.08 -4.30
CA GLN A 178 6.36 18.86 -4.15
C GLN A 178 7.59 17.99 -3.84
N ASP A 179 7.39 16.79 -3.35
CA ASP A 179 8.45 15.87 -2.92
C ASP A 179 8.87 14.90 -4.03
N LEU A 180 7.94 14.50 -4.92
CA LEU A 180 8.19 13.53 -6.00
C LEU A 180 9.41 13.85 -6.86
N PRO A 181 9.69 15.13 -7.27
CA PRO A 181 10.87 15.45 -8.07
C PRO A 181 12.20 15.17 -7.35
N THR A 182 12.18 15.00 -6.03
CA THR A 182 13.39 14.76 -5.24
C THR A 182 13.74 13.25 -5.16
N ILE A 183 12.85 12.37 -5.58
CA ILE A 183 13.09 10.91 -5.63
C ILE A 183 14.11 10.61 -6.73
N LYS A 184 15.20 9.95 -6.35
CA LYS A 184 16.31 9.60 -7.26
C LYS A 184 16.36 8.11 -7.60
N GLN A 185 15.67 7.29 -6.82
CA GLN A 185 15.61 5.84 -7.01
C GLN A 185 14.88 5.50 -8.32
N PRO A 186 15.38 4.52 -9.09
CA PRO A 186 14.62 3.98 -10.23
C PRO A 186 13.21 3.59 -9.78
N THR A 187 12.21 4.10 -10.47
CA THR A 187 10.81 3.90 -10.10
C THR A 187 10.02 3.30 -11.27
N CYS A 188 9.36 2.18 -11.05
CA CYS A 188 8.41 1.62 -12.00
C CYS A 188 6.99 1.96 -11.53
N ILE A 189 6.20 2.57 -12.39
CA ILE A 189 4.81 2.96 -12.13
C ILE A 189 3.90 2.06 -12.96
N ILE A 190 3.07 1.24 -12.29
CA ILE A 190 2.15 0.31 -12.94
C ILE A 190 0.72 0.67 -12.55
N TRP A 191 -0.16 0.88 -13.54
CA TRP A 191 -1.50 1.38 -13.25
C TRP A 191 -2.59 0.79 -14.12
N GLY A 192 -3.78 0.66 -13.56
CA GLY A 192 -4.98 0.29 -14.29
C GLY A 192 -5.62 1.50 -14.97
N LYS A 193 -5.94 1.39 -16.27
CA LYS A 193 -6.66 2.45 -17.00
C LYS A 193 -8.06 2.74 -16.44
N GLN A 194 -8.65 1.79 -15.75
CA GLN A 194 -9.98 1.88 -15.14
C GLN A 194 -9.92 2.01 -13.61
N ASP A 195 -8.78 2.43 -13.04
CA ASP A 195 -8.67 2.62 -11.60
C ASP A 195 -9.62 3.75 -11.15
N ASN A 196 -10.60 3.39 -10.33
CA ASN A 196 -11.60 4.32 -9.79
C ASN A 196 -11.25 4.85 -8.40
N VAL A 197 -10.20 4.31 -7.78
CA VAL A 197 -9.73 4.69 -6.43
C VAL A 197 -8.64 5.75 -6.54
N THR A 198 -7.57 5.42 -7.24
CA THR A 198 -6.49 6.31 -7.63
C THR A 198 -6.55 6.49 -9.15
N PRO A 199 -7.20 7.55 -9.64
CA PRO A 199 -7.51 7.65 -11.06
C PRO A 199 -6.24 7.77 -11.93
N PRO A 200 -6.33 7.39 -13.23
CA PRO A 200 -5.19 7.31 -14.16
C PRO A 200 -4.33 8.58 -14.24
N ASP A 201 -4.94 9.74 -14.13
CA ASP A 201 -4.25 11.04 -14.14
C ASP A 201 -3.27 11.21 -12.94
N VAL A 202 -3.49 10.48 -11.84
CA VAL A 202 -2.51 10.41 -10.74
C VAL A 202 -1.23 9.71 -11.18
N ALA A 203 -1.35 8.63 -11.95
CA ALA A 203 -0.19 7.90 -12.48
C ALA A 203 0.62 8.77 -13.46
N GLU A 204 -0.09 9.44 -14.37
CA GLU A 204 0.53 10.35 -15.36
C GLU A 204 1.26 11.53 -14.66
N GLU A 205 0.68 12.05 -13.56
CA GLU A 205 1.34 13.09 -12.79
C GLU A 205 2.54 12.55 -12.02
N MET A 206 2.46 11.36 -11.41
CA MET A 206 3.62 10.74 -10.74
C MET A 206 4.76 10.50 -11.73
N ASP A 207 4.47 9.99 -12.93
CA ASP A 207 5.49 9.77 -13.97
C ASP A 207 6.12 11.09 -14.44
N ARG A 208 5.32 12.12 -14.58
CA ARG A 208 5.82 13.47 -14.95
C ARG A 208 6.75 14.07 -13.89
N GLN A 209 6.50 13.80 -12.61
CA GLN A 209 7.24 14.38 -11.50
C GLN A 209 8.48 13.57 -11.08
N ILE A 210 8.43 12.23 -11.19
CA ILE A 210 9.57 11.37 -10.84
C ILE A 210 10.49 11.24 -12.05
N THR A 211 11.65 11.90 -11.99
CA THR A 211 12.56 12.04 -13.15
C THR A 211 13.11 10.68 -13.66
N ASN A 212 13.22 9.67 -12.78
CA ASN A 212 13.78 8.35 -13.09
C ASN A 212 12.66 7.29 -12.99
N SER A 213 11.59 7.47 -13.77
CA SER A 213 10.44 6.56 -13.80
C SER A 213 10.27 5.87 -15.15
N ASP A 214 9.78 4.63 -15.08
CA ASP A 214 9.23 3.88 -16.20
C ASP A 214 7.74 3.65 -15.93
N PHE A 215 6.88 4.02 -16.87
CA PHE A 215 5.43 3.95 -16.71
C PHE A 215 4.80 2.86 -17.58
N VAL A 216 3.96 2.03 -16.97
CA VAL A 216 3.24 0.91 -17.62
C VAL A 216 1.75 0.95 -17.28
N TRP A 217 0.90 0.96 -18.29
CA TRP A 217 -0.53 0.74 -18.14
C TRP A 217 -0.87 -0.72 -17.90
#